data_a0d4a78be5d69c1c6e41219bc4bed3ae
#
_entry.id   a0d4a78be5d69c1c6e41219bc4bed3ae
#
_cell.length_a   1.000
_cell.length_b   1.000
_cell.length_c   1.000
_cell.angle_alpha   90.00
_cell.angle_beta   90.00
_cell.angle_gamma   90.00
#
_symmetry.space_group_name_H-M   'P 1'
#
loop_
_entity.id
_entity.type
_entity.pdbx_description
1 polymer ?
#
loop_
_entity_poly.entity_id
_entity_poly.type
_entity_poly.pdbx_seq_one_letter_code
_entity_poly.pdbx_strand_id
1 'polypeptide(L)'
;GATNHFHTGAFLRSGLDYGYPDLQFHFLPVAMDYDGKDSYRGHGFQVHVGPMKPTSRGSITLNPKDPGLAPKILFNYNASEQDQQVMQRGIELARHLINSPPFSEFKGKELRPGPVDLPDFVNRFGESAYHPSGTCRMGRDDDAVVSPDGVVNGVSGLRVVDASIMPEITNGNLNAVVIMMAEKIAAQILEC
;
A
#
# COMPACT_ATOMS: atom_id res chain seq x y z
N GLY A 1 10.19 -7.33 24.77
CA GLY A 1 10.34 -8.73 24.43
C GLY A 1 11.02 -8.90 23.10
N ALA A 2 11.60 -10.07 22.84
CA ALA A 2 12.21 -10.39 21.55
C ALA A 2 11.10 -10.76 20.54
N THR A 3 10.71 -9.82 19.70
CA THR A 3 9.69 -10.01 18.66
C THR A 3 10.07 -9.25 17.38
N ASN A 4 9.74 -9.81 16.22
CA ASN A 4 9.89 -9.12 14.94
C ASN A 4 8.77 -8.10 14.67
N HIS A 5 7.83 -7.94 15.57
CA HIS A 5 6.64 -7.08 15.51
C HIS A 5 5.62 -7.43 14.41
N PHE A 6 5.96 -8.15 13.37
CA PHE A 6 5.09 -8.53 12.25
C PHE A 6 4.85 -10.04 12.16
N HIS A 7 4.62 -10.71 13.31
CA HIS A 7 4.44 -12.16 13.36
C HIS A 7 3.10 -12.64 12.81
N THR A 8 2.09 -11.78 12.81
CA THR A 8 0.72 -12.16 12.49
C THR A 8 0.10 -11.15 11.54
N GLY A 9 -0.56 -11.67 10.54
CA GLY A 9 -1.33 -10.90 9.57
C GLY A 9 -2.47 -11.74 9.02
N ALA A 10 -3.32 -11.11 8.22
CA ALA A 10 -4.41 -11.79 7.54
C ALA A 10 -4.69 -11.15 6.19
N PHE A 11 -5.20 -11.96 5.27
CA PHE A 11 -5.78 -11.52 4.01
C PHE A 11 -7.26 -11.84 4.06
N LEU A 12 -8.11 -10.82 4.07
CA LEU A 12 -9.55 -10.96 4.23
C LEU A 12 -10.29 -10.29 3.07
N ARG A 13 -11.57 -10.64 2.92
CA ARG A 13 -12.48 -9.97 2.01
C ARG A 13 -13.22 -8.86 2.74
N SER A 14 -13.31 -7.68 2.14
CA SER A 14 -14.10 -6.55 2.68
C SER A 14 -15.60 -6.84 2.71
N GLY A 15 -16.05 -7.84 1.95
CA GLY A 15 -17.45 -8.12 1.71
C GLY A 15 -18.00 -7.41 0.47
N LEU A 16 -17.20 -6.61 -0.21
CA LEU A 16 -17.46 -6.14 -1.57
C LEU A 16 -17.07 -7.26 -2.54
N ASP A 17 -17.79 -7.39 -3.66
CA ASP A 17 -17.69 -8.57 -4.54
C ASP A 17 -16.47 -8.51 -5.48
N TYR A 18 -15.27 -8.73 -4.93
CA TYR A 18 -14.02 -8.78 -5.72
C TYR A 18 -13.61 -10.21 -6.10
N GLY A 19 -14.27 -11.24 -5.61
CA GLY A 19 -13.90 -12.63 -5.86
C GLY A 19 -12.59 -13.10 -5.20
N TYR A 20 -11.80 -12.20 -4.60
CA TYR A 20 -10.51 -12.46 -3.93
C TYR A 20 -10.39 -11.66 -2.62
N PRO A 21 -9.45 -12.02 -1.71
CA PRO A 21 -9.13 -11.16 -0.58
C PRO A 21 -8.58 -9.80 -1.06
N ASP A 22 -9.16 -8.73 -0.56
CA ASP A 22 -8.88 -7.35 -0.98
C ASP A 22 -8.37 -6.47 0.15
N LEU A 23 -8.30 -7.02 1.38
CA LEU A 23 -7.76 -6.38 2.57
C LEU A 23 -6.57 -7.16 3.12
N GLN A 24 -5.50 -6.46 3.47
CA GLN A 24 -4.37 -6.99 4.24
C GLN A 24 -4.37 -6.38 5.64
N PHE A 25 -4.13 -7.23 6.64
CA PHE A 25 -4.00 -6.87 8.04
C PHE A 25 -2.60 -7.22 8.54
N HIS A 26 -2.01 -6.31 9.33
CA HIS A 26 -0.80 -6.55 10.08
C HIS A 26 -1.09 -6.32 11.56
N PHE A 27 -0.81 -7.30 12.39
CA PHE A 27 -0.90 -7.17 13.83
C PHE A 27 0.47 -6.87 14.43
N LEU A 28 0.56 -5.78 15.20
CA LEU A 28 1.78 -5.36 15.87
C LEU A 28 1.55 -5.33 17.38
N PRO A 29 2.34 -6.07 18.18
CA PRO A 29 2.25 -6.06 19.63
C PRO A 29 2.91 -4.82 20.25
N VAL A 30 2.63 -3.65 19.67
CA VAL A 30 3.11 -2.34 20.08
C VAL A 30 2.07 -1.30 19.70
N ALA A 31 1.93 -0.25 20.49
CA ALA A 31 1.09 0.91 20.15
C ALA A 31 2.00 2.13 20.01
N MET A 32 2.13 2.62 18.78
CA MET A 32 2.99 3.77 18.43
C MET A 32 2.42 4.50 17.21
N ASP A 33 2.74 5.77 17.08
CA ASP A 33 2.50 6.49 15.84
C ASP A 33 3.52 6.08 14.77
N TYR A 34 3.13 6.16 13.50
CA TYR A 34 3.95 5.71 12.37
C TYR A 34 5.26 6.49 12.24
N ASP A 35 5.25 7.75 12.63
CA ASP A 35 6.44 8.61 12.64
C ASP A 35 7.37 8.37 13.86
N GLY A 36 6.98 7.48 14.76
CA GLY A 36 7.75 7.11 15.96
C GLY A 36 7.87 8.22 17.01
N LYS A 37 7.20 9.37 16.82
CA LYS A 37 7.30 10.51 17.75
C LYS A 37 6.47 10.32 19.00
N ASP A 38 5.28 9.74 18.86
CA ASP A 38 4.37 9.50 19.97
C ASP A 38 4.16 8.01 20.19
N SER A 39 4.91 7.42 21.11
CA SER A 39 4.65 6.06 21.57
C SER A 39 3.70 6.07 22.76
N TYR A 40 2.70 5.20 22.75
CA TYR A 40 1.86 4.99 23.93
C TYR A 40 2.69 4.45 25.09
N ARG A 41 2.66 5.14 26.22
CA ARG A 41 3.35 4.72 27.45
C ARG A 41 2.52 3.67 28.19
N GLY A 42 2.65 2.42 27.80
CA GLY A 42 1.90 1.32 28.43
C GLY A 42 1.91 0.07 27.56
N HIS A 43 1.13 -0.93 27.96
CA HIS A 43 0.90 -2.11 27.15
C HIS A 43 -0.16 -1.80 26.12
N GLY A 44 0.14 -2.08 24.85
CA GLY A 44 -0.79 -1.86 23.77
C GLY A 44 -0.39 -2.65 22.52
N PHE A 45 -1.33 -2.77 21.60
CA PHE A 45 -1.12 -3.34 20.27
C PHE A 45 -1.88 -2.53 19.24
N GLN A 46 -1.56 -2.71 17.99
CA GLN A 46 -2.25 -2.07 16.88
C GLN A 46 -2.45 -3.04 15.72
N VAL A 47 -3.48 -2.77 14.94
CA VAL A 47 -3.78 -3.47 13.70
C VAL A 47 -3.73 -2.46 12.57
N HIS A 48 -2.84 -2.68 11.62
CA HIS A 48 -2.82 -1.95 10.38
C HIS A 48 -3.67 -2.68 9.36
N VAL A 49 -4.49 -1.95 8.64
CA VAL A 49 -5.33 -2.49 7.58
C VAL A 49 -5.24 -1.61 6.35
N GLY A 50 -5.22 -2.22 5.17
CA GLY A 50 -5.22 -1.49 3.92
C GLY A 50 -5.78 -2.29 2.75
N PRO A 51 -6.34 -1.59 1.74
CA PRO A 51 -6.72 -2.22 0.49
C PRO A 51 -5.49 -2.69 -0.27
N MET A 52 -5.55 -3.90 -0.85
CA MET A 52 -4.43 -4.44 -1.61
C MET A 52 -4.41 -3.97 -3.07
N LYS A 53 -5.57 -3.62 -3.62
CA LYS A 53 -5.71 -3.09 -5.00
C LYS A 53 -6.52 -1.80 -5.02
N PRO A 54 -5.98 -0.69 -4.49
CA PRO A 54 -6.68 0.59 -4.52
C PRO A 54 -6.90 1.09 -5.96
N THR A 55 -8.01 1.76 -6.18
CA THR A 55 -8.37 2.37 -7.47
C THR A 55 -7.97 3.84 -7.58
N SER A 56 -7.70 4.50 -6.46
CA SER A 56 -7.20 5.88 -6.45
C SER A 56 -5.88 5.98 -7.18
N ARG A 57 -5.69 7.07 -7.91
CA ARG A 57 -4.47 7.33 -8.69
C ARG A 57 -3.87 8.67 -8.32
N GLY A 58 -2.57 8.69 -8.17
CA GLY A 58 -1.77 9.87 -7.95
C GLY A 58 -0.94 10.24 -9.17
N SER A 59 -0.01 11.17 -9.00
CA SER A 59 0.88 11.60 -10.08
C SER A 59 2.23 12.07 -9.55
N ILE A 60 3.26 11.91 -10.39
CA ILE A 60 4.56 12.52 -10.19
C ILE A 60 4.83 13.41 -11.39
N THR A 61 5.13 14.70 -11.14
CA THR A 61 5.41 15.67 -12.20
C THR A 61 6.70 16.43 -11.90
N LEU A 62 7.46 16.72 -12.94
CA LEU A 62 8.64 17.58 -12.83
C LEU A 62 8.23 18.98 -12.37
N ASN A 63 9.15 19.68 -11.71
CA ASN A 63 8.98 21.09 -11.46
C ASN A 63 9.10 21.85 -12.79
N PRO A 64 8.06 22.59 -13.24
CA PRO A 64 8.10 23.23 -14.56
C PRO A 64 9.10 24.38 -14.65
N LYS A 65 9.57 24.92 -13.51
CA LYS A 65 10.51 26.03 -13.48
C LYS A 65 11.97 25.56 -13.46
N ASP A 66 12.24 24.42 -12.82
CA ASP A 66 13.59 23.87 -12.68
C ASP A 66 13.49 22.35 -12.50
N PRO A 67 13.91 21.55 -13.50
CA PRO A 67 13.93 20.09 -13.39
C PRO A 67 14.91 19.54 -12.35
N GLY A 68 15.86 20.35 -11.87
CA GLY A 68 16.78 19.98 -10.79
C GLY A 68 16.15 20.02 -9.40
N LEU A 69 14.98 20.63 -9.25
CA LEU A 69 14.23 20.62 -8.00
C LEU A 69 13.46 19.31 -7.82
N ALA A 70 13.13 19.02 -6.56
CA ALA A 70 12.33 17.86 -6.21
C ALA A 70 11.02 17.82 -7.02
N PRO A 71 10.61 16.65 -7.55
CA PRO A 71 9.35 16.50 -8.27
C PRO A 71 8.16 16.76 -7.35
N LYS A 72 7.05 17.15 -7.94
CA LYS A 72 5.77 17.23 -7.24
C LYS A 72 5.19 15.83 -7.19
N ILE A 73 4.93 15.33 -5.98
CA ILE A 73 4.36 14.01 -5.73
C ILE A 73 2.96 14.21 -5.12
N LEU A 74 1.95 13.71 -5.80
CA LEU A 74 0.58 13.64 -5.32
C LEU A 74 0.20 12.17 -5.19
N PHE A 75 0.11 11.65 -3.97
CA PHE A 75 -0.31 10.27 -3.75
C PHE A 75 -1.80 10.06 -4.02
N ASN A 76 -2.62 11.01 -3.65
CA ASN A 76 -4.08 11.01 -3.84
C ASN A 76 -4.76 9.75 -3.27
N TYR A 77 -4.28 9.27 -2.12
CA TYR A 77 -4.85 8.10 -1.45
C TYR A 77 -6.32 8.32 -1.08
N ASN A 78 -7.10 7.24 -1.11
CA ASN A 78 -8.49 7.22 -0.67
C ASN A 78 -9.40 8.23 -1.41
N ALA A 79 -9.03 8.60 -2.65
CA ALA A 79 -9.79 9.56 -3.45
C ALA A 79 -11.05 8.94 -4.09
N SER A 80 -11.06 7.63 -4.31
CA SER A 80 -12.22 6.95 -4.87
C SER A 80 -13.18 6.48 -3.78
N GLU A 81 -14.48 6.50 -4.06
CA GLU A 81 -15.51 5.97 -3.16
C GLU A 81 -15.28 4.49 -2.83
N GLN A 82 -14.82 3.73 -3.81
CA GLN A 82 -14.49 2.32 -3.66
C GLN A 82 -13.41 2.11 -2.59
N ASP A 83 -12.31 2.86 -2.65
CA ASP A 83 -11.22 2.75 -1.67
C ASP A 83 -11.69 3.18 -0.28
N GLN A 84 -12.53 4.22 -0.19
CA GLN A 84 -13.14 4.67 1.07
C GLN A 84 -13.99 3.57 1.70
N GLN A 85 -14.83 2.90 0.92
CA GLN A 85 -15.67 1.80 1.40
C GLN A 85 -14.82 0.61 1.86
N VAL A 86 -13.78 0.22 1.11
CA VAL A 86 -12.87 -0.87 1.48
C VAL A 86 -12.16 -0.56 2.80
N MET A 87 -11.64 0.67 2.96
CA MET A 87 -10.97 1.09 4.20
C MET A 87 -11.90 1.07 5.41
N GLN A 88 -13.13 1.57 5.27
CA GLN A 88 -14.13 1.54 6.34
C GLN A 88 -14.44 0.10 6.76
N ARG A 89 -14.70 -0.77 5.79
CA ARG A 89 -14.91 -2.20 6.04
C ARG A 89 -13.72 -2.86 6.73
N GLY A 90 -12.51 -2.49 6.33
CA GLY A 90 -11.29 -2.96 6.96
C GLY A 90 -11.20 -2.60 8.44
N ILE A 91 -11.50 -1.36 8.81
CA ILE A 91 -11.53 -0.90 10.21
C ILE A 91 -12.64 -1.61 11.00
N GLU A 92 -13.83 -1.76 10.42
CA GLU A 92 -14.94 -2.50 11.05
C GLU A 92 -14.57 -3.96 11.34
N LEU A 93 -13.93 -4.63 10.37
CA LEU A 93 -13.44 -6.00 10.54
C LEU A 93 -12.35 -6.09 11.60
N ALA A 94 -11.41 -5.15 11.65
CA ALA A 94 -10.40 -5.09 12.70
C ALA A 94 -11.05 -4.97 14.10
N ARG A 95 -12.04 -4.09 14.24
CA ARG A 95 -12.82 -3.96 15.48
C ARG A 95 -13.56 -5.25 15.84
N HIS A 96 -14.18 -5.90 14.86
CA HIS A 96 -14.85 -7.18 15.08
C HIS A 96 -13.88 -8.25 15.58
N LEU A 97 -12.72 -8.39 14.95
CA LEU A 97 -11.69 -9.33 15.36
C LEU A 97 -11.21 -9.08 16.79
N ILE A 98 -10.85 -7.83 17.12
CA ILE A 98 -10.35 -7.48 18.46
C ILE A 98 -11.43 -7.59 19.53
N ASN A 99 -12.71 -7.46 19.18
CA ASN A 99 -13.81 -7.65 20.11
C ASN A 99 -14.28 -9.11 20.24
N SER A 100 -13.65 -10.04 19.52
CA SER A 100 -13.95 -11.46 19.65
C SER A 100 -13.47 -12.07 20.97
N PRO A 101 -14.07 -13.19 21.44
CA PRO A 101 -13.74 -13.81 22.71
C PRO A 101 -12.25 -14.10 22.96
N PRO A 102 -11.44 -14.54 21.98
CA PRO A 102 -10.02 -14.81 22.21
C PRO A 102 -9.21 -13.57 22.64
N PHE A 103 -9.67 -12.36 22.31
CA PHE A 103 -9.00 -11.12 22.70
C PHE A 103 -9.47 -10.55 24.05
N SER A 104 -10.48 -11.17 24.68
CA SER A 104 -11.13 -10.60 25.88
C SER A 104 -10.15 -10.29 27.02
N GLU A 105 -9.13 -11.13 27.22
CA GLU A 105 -8.13 -10.98 28.28
C GLU A 105 -7.02 -9.97 27.93
N PHE A 106 -6.84 -9.68 26.65
CA PHE A 106 -5.72 -8.86 26.15
C PHE A 106 -6.14 -7.48 25.69
N LYS A 107 -7.40 -7.29 25.30
CA LYS A 107 -7.88 -5.99 24.81
C LYS A 107 -8.11 -5.01 25.94
N GLY A 108 -7.61 -3.80 25.75
CA GLY A 108 -7.94 -2.65 26.56
C GLY A 108 -8.95 -1.72 25.86
N LYS A 109 -8.89 -0.45 26.21
CA LYS A 109 -9.65 0.60 25.54
C LYS A 109 -9.10 0.83 24.13
N GLU A 110 -9.99 0.96 23.14
CA GLU A 110 -9.62 1.45 21.82
C GLU A 110 -9.10 2.88 21.91
N LEU A 111 -7.85 3.09 21.49
CA LEU A 111 -7.21 4.40 21.52
C LEU A 111 -7.47 5.16 20.23
N ARG A 112 -7.37 4.46 19.07
CA ARG A 112 -7.64 4.99 17.73
C ARG A 112 -8.28 3.90 16.86
N PRO A 113 -9.22 4.28 15.99
CA PRO A 113 -9.79 5.61 15.80
C PRO A 113 -10.70 6.10 16.93
N GLY A 114 -11.18 5.24 17.83
CA GLY A 114 -12.20 5.62 18.82
C GLY A 114 -13.57 5.92 18.19
N PRO A 115 -14.48 6.58 18.90
CA PRO A 115 -15.83 6.90 18.43
C PRO A 115 -15.83 8.13 17.50
N VAL A 116 -15.22 8.03 16.33
CA VAL A 116 -15.12 9.11 15.34
C VAL A 116 -15.70 8.69 14.01
N ASP A 117 -15.96 9.65 13.13
CA ASP A 117 -16.29 9.41 11.74
C ASP A 117 -15.12 8.72 11.03
N LEU A 118 -15.35 7.52 10.46
CA LEU A 118 -14.27 6.73 9.86
C LEU A 118 -13.71 7.36 8.60
N PRO A 119 -14.49 7.90 7.67
CA PRO A 119 -13.96 8.67 6.53
C PRO A 119 -13.01 9.80 6.95
N ASP A 120 -13.41 10.63 7.91
CA ASP A 120 -12.54 11.72 8.41
C ASP A 120 -11.26 11.16 9.03
N PHE A 121 -11.36 10.10 9.83
CA PHE A 121 -10.19 9.45 10.41
C PHE A 121 -9.22 8.93 9.34
N VAL A 122 -9.73 8.22 8.33
CA VAL A 122 -8.90 7.67 7.24
C VAL A 122 -8.22 8.80 6.45
N ASN A 123 -8.94 9.87 6.15
CA ASN A 123 -8.38 11.01 5.42
C ASN A 123 -7.27 11.74 6.20
N ARG A 124 -7.35 11.77 7.53
CA ARG A 124 -6.37 12.46 8.38
C ARG A 124 -5.18 11.60 8.78
N PHE A 125 -5.37 10.30 8.94
CA PHE A 125 -4.39 9.37 9.51
C PHE A 125 -4.01 8.23 8.59
N GLY A 126 -4.63 8.13 7.40
CA GLY A 126 -4.24 7.17 6.40
C GLY A 126 -2.86 7.49 5.83
N GLU A 127 -1.99 6.50 5.78
CA GLU A 127 -0.62 6.64 5.31
C GLU A 127 -0.28 5.61 4.24
N SER A 128 0.84 5.83 3.59
CA SER A 128 1.39 4.90 2.62
C SER A 128 1.83 3.61 3.29
N ALA A 129 1.53 2.46 2.66
CA ALA A 129 2.17 1.20 2.99
C ALA A 129 3.54 1.04 2.29
N TYR A 130 4.08 2.12 1.72
CA TYR A 130 5.37 2.18 1.01
C TYR A 130 5.47 1.26 -0.21
N HIS A 131 4.35 1.05 -0.89
CA HIS A 131 4.24 0.27 -2.11
C HIS A 131 3.75 1.08 -3.33
N PRO A 132 4.23 2.33 -3.58
CA PRO A 132 3.85 3.05 -4.79
C PRO A 132 4.34 2.31 -6.04
N SER A 133 3.54 2.34 -7.10
CA SER A 133 3.84 1.62 -8.34
C SER A 133 3.16 2.31 -9.53
N GLY A 134 3.55 1.93 -10.75
CA GLY A 134 2.80 2.30 -11.96
C GLY A 134 3.15 3.65 -12.59
N THR A 135 4.10 4.43 -12.06
CA THR A 135 4.45 5.75 -12.62
C THR A 135 5.18 5.69 -13.97
N CYS A 136 5.74 4.54 -14.32
CA CYS A 136 6.34 4.24 -15.64
C CYS A 136 5.69 2.98 -16.23
N ARG A 137 4.36 2.86 -16.15
CA ARG A 137 3.65 1.61 -16.45
C ARG A 137 4.04 1.02 -17.81
N MET A 138 4.22 -0.30 -17.83
CA MET A 138 4.42 -1.02 -19.07
C MET A 138 3.10 -1.24 -19.82
N GLY A 139 3.18 -1.30 -21.13
CA GLY A 139 2.04 -1.56 -21.98
C GLY A 139 2.39 -1.61 -23.44
N ARG A 140 1.37 -1.76 -24.28
CA ARG A 140 1.46 -1.72 -25.74
C ARG A 140 0.60 -0.61 -26.36
N ASP A 141 -0.04 0.16 -25.50
CA ASP A 141 -0.87 1.32 -25.85
C ASP A 141 -0.02 2.60 -25.82
N ASP A 142 -0.56 3.67 -26.38
CA ASP A 142 0.13 4.95 -26.55
C ASP A 142 0.43 5.67 -25.22
N ASP A 143 -0.26 5.32 -24.13
CA ASP A 143 -0.06 5.88 -22.80
C ASP A 143 1.01 5.10 -21.99
N ALA A 144 1.52 3.99 -22.50
CA ALA A 144 2.57 3.23 -21.84
C ALA A 144 3.90 3.97 -21.88
N VAL A 145 4.59 4.05 -20.73
CA VAL A 145 5.93 4.65 -20.64
C VAL A 145 7.00 3.70 -21.12
N VAL A 146 6.85 2.41 -20.82
CA VAL A 146 7.80 1.37 -21.25
C VAL A 146 7.08 0.22 -21.92
N SER A 147 7.80 -0.49 -22.78
CA SER A 147 7.36 -1.77 -23.33
C SER A 147 7.30 -2.86 -22.24
N PRO A 148 6.66 -4.02 -22.49
CA PRO A 148 6.71 -5.16 -21.57
C PRO A 148 8.11 -5.64 -21.18
N ASP A 149 9.13 -5.28 -21.94
CA ASP A 149 10.54 -5.59 -21.70
C ASP A 149 11.30 -4.45 -21.00
N GLY A 150 10.57 -3.47 -20.48
CA GLY A 150 11.10 -2.35 -19.71
C GLY A 150 11.79 -1.26 -20.55
N VAL A 151 11.76 -1.34 -21.89
CA VAL A 151 12.37 -0.32 -22.78
C VAL A 151 11.50 0.93 -22.79
N VAL A 152 12.12 2.09 -22.58
CA VAL A 152 11.40 3.38 -22.59
C VAL A 152 10.96 3.71 -24.01
N ASN A 153 9.68 3.96 -24.21
CA ASN A 153 9.12 4.32 -25.51
C ASN A 153 9.68 5.66 -25.99
N GLY A 154 10.15 5.69 -27.25
CA GLY A 154 10.70 6.89 -27.88
C GLY A 154 12.15 7.27 -27.45
N VAL A 155 12.80 6.50 -26.59
CA VAL A 155 14.18 6.73 -26.15
C VAL A 155 15.03 5.49 -26.35
N SER A 156 16.08 5.61 -27.15
CA SER A 156 17.00 4.48 -27.41
C SER A 156 17.94 4.23 -26.23
N GLY A 157 18.19 2.97 -25.90
CA GLY A 157 19.17 2.56 -24.91
C GLY A 157 18.78 2.81 -23.46
N LEU A 158 17.52 3.13 -23.16
CA LEU A 158 17.03 3.36 -21.80
C LEU A 158 15.97 2.32 -21.39
N ARG A 159 16.10 1.82 -20.18
CA ARG A 159 15.12 0.90 -19.55
C ARG A 159 14.75 1.38 -18.16
N VAL A 160 13.54 1.01 -17.72
CA VAL A 160 13.10 1.11 -16.33
C VAL A 160 12.70 -0.28 -15.87
N VAL A 161 13.22 -0.68 -14.69
CA VAL A 161 13.01 -2.05 -14.15
C VAL A 161 12.84 -1.99 -12.64
N ASP A 162 11.69 -1.54 -12.21
CA ASP A 162 11.29 -1.47 -10.79
C ASP A 162 9.75 -1.51 -10.66
N ALA A 163 9.21 -1.24 -9.48
CA ALA A 163 7.76 -1.25 -9.25
C ALA A 163 7.01 -0.24 -10.13
N SER A 164 7.66 0.80 -10.64
CA SER A 164 7.01 1.82 -11.46
C SER A 164 6.50 1.29 -12.80
N ILE A 165 7.06 0.18 -13.30
CA ILE A 165 6.61 -0.42 -14.57
C ILE A 165 5.33 -1.24 -14.45
N MET A 166 4.84 -1.54 -13.24
CA MET A 166 3.61 -2.31 -13.06
C MET A 166 2.42 -1.58 -13.69
N PRO A 167 1.61 -2.24 -14.56
CA PRO A 167 0.37 -1.63 -15.09
C PRO A 167 -0.66 -1.36 -14.00
N GLU A 168 -0.73 -2.29 -13.04
CA GLU A 168 -1.52 -2.21 -11.83
C GLU A 168 -0.73 -2.78 -10.66
N ILE A 169 -1.00 -2.29 -9.46
CA ILE A 169 -0.45 -2.88 -8.25
C ILE A 169 -0.94 -4.33 -8.10
N THR A 170 -0.05 -5.22 -7.69
CA THR A 170 -0.41 -6.62 -7.45
C THR A 170 -1.22 -6.79 -6.17
N ASN A 171 -2.00 -7.87 -6.10
CA ASN A 171 -2.83 -8.16 -4.94
C ASN A 171 -2.00 -8.77 -3.80
N GLY A 172 -1.20 -7.94 -3.14
CA GLY A 172 -0.30 -8.32 -2.05
C GLY A 172 1.02 -7.55 -2.08
N ASN A 173 1.98 -7.97 -1.25
CA ASN A 173 3.28 -7.32 -1.11
C ASN A 173 4.09 -7.35 -2.41
N LEU A 174 4.76 -6.25 -2.74
CA LEU A 174 5.41 -6.05 -4.04
C LEU A 174 6.79 -6.68 -4.16
N ASN A 175 7.51 -6.93 -3.05
CA ASN A 175 8.93 -7.25 -3.10
C ASN A 175 9.26 -8.46 -3.99
N ALA A 176 8.55 -9.57 -3.82
CA ALA A 176 8.79 -10.78 -4.62
C ALA A 176 8.50 -10.55 -6.12
N VAL A 177 7.47 -9.77 -6.44
CA VAL A 177 7.10 -9.45 -7.82
C VAL A 177 8.15 -8.53 -8.46
N VAL A 178 8.65 -7.53 -7.73
CA VAL A 178 9.72 -6.64 -8.20
C VAL A 178 11.00 -7.43 -8.48
N ILE A 179 11.41 -8.33 -7.59
CA ILE A 179 12.57 -9.21 -7.82
C ILE A 179 12.34 -10.06 -9.06
N MET A 180 11.19 -10.70 -9.20
CA MET A 180 10.87 -11.53 -10.36
C MET A 180 10.94 -10.73 -11.69
N MET A 181 10.38 -9.53 -11.71
CA MET A 181 10.45 -8.66 -12.90
C MET A 181 11.90 -8.28 -13.23
N ALA A 182 12.68 -7.92 -12.21
CA ALA A 182 14.08 -7.55 -12.37
C ALA A 182 14.92 -8.72 -12.93
N GLU A 183 14.81 -9.90 -12.36
CA GLU A 183 15.49 -11.12 -12.82
C GLU A 183 15.11 -11.46 -14.27
N LYS A 184 13.82 -11.42 -14.60
CA LYS A 184 13.35 -11.71 -15.94
C LYS A 184 13.92 -10.73 -16.97
N ILE A 185 13.86 -9.42 -16.70
CA ILE A 185 14.36 -8.41 -17.64
C ILE A 185 15.89 -8.44 -17.71
N ALA A 186 16.59 -8.70 -16.61
CA ALA A 186 18.03 -8.87 -16.62
C ALA A 186 18.45 -10.04 -17.50
N ALA A 187 17.79 -11.20 -17.41
CA ALA A 187 18.05 -12.33 -18.30
C ALA A 187 17.88 -11.95 -19.78
N GLN A 188 16.80 -11.26 -20.12
CA GLN A 188 16.56 -10.79 -21.49
C GLN A 188 17.66 -9.83 -22.02
N ILE A 189 18.22 -8.97 -21.13
CA ILE A 189 19.32 -8.06 -21.51
C ILE A 189 20.60 -8.84 -21.79
N LEU A 190 20.86 -9.92 -21.06
CA LEU A 190 22.06 -10.74 -21.23
C LEU A 190 21.99 -11.67 -22.44
N GLU A 191 20.81 -11.96 -22.96
CA GLU A 191 20.59 -12.78 -24.15
C GLU A 191 20.65 -11.96 -25.46
N CYS A 192 20.69 -10.63 -25.39
CA CYS A 192 20.84 -9.72 -26.53
C CYS A 192 22.30 -9.35 -26.80
#